data_50c7dc4a2e7ca4d26307efdc6b591c19
#
_entry.id   50c7dc4a2e7ca4d26307efdc6b591c19
#
_cell.length_a   1.000
_cell.length_b   1.000
_cell.length_c   1.000
_cell.angle_alpha   90.00
_cell.angle_beta   90.00
_cell.angle_gamma   90.00
#
_symmetry.space_group_name_H-M   'P 1'
#
loop_
_entity.id
_entity.type
_entity.pdbx_description
1 polymer ?
#
loop_
_entity_poly.entity_id
_entity_poly.type
_entity_poly.pdbx_seq_one_letter_code
_entity_poly.pdbx_strand_id
1 'polypeptide(L)'
;MAKVLVVGDLMIDHYIWGSCDRISPEAPVQVVNIKNETKRLGGCGNVVSNLIALGAEVGVVSVVGDDELGVEILELLKSRGAKAELVISETGRKSSQKSRIMVSHQQVIRLDTESISDINCADEIVSKFADILASYDIVLLSDYGKGVLSNYLTKQIISIAKNNHKMVLVDPKGKDYSKYKGATLLTPNKKEASEALGFGIDNDESLE
;
A
#
# COMPACT_ATOMS: atom_id res chain seq x y z
N MET A 1 1.40 -23.37 -7.89
CA MET A 1 0.99 -21.96 -7.93
C MET A 1 1.31 -21.39 -6.56
N ALA A 2 2.10 -20.33 -6.48
CA ALA A 2 2.48 -19.74 -5.19
C ALA A 2 1.26 -19.04 -4.56
N LYS A 3 1.11 -19.19 -3.25
CA LYS A 3 0.07 -18.54 -2.47
C LYS A 3 0.71 -17.46 -1.60
N VAL A 4 0.41 -16.21 -1.87
CA VAL A 4 1.03 -15.05 -1.22
C VAL A 4 0.01 -14.30 -0.39
N LEU A 5 0.34 -14.07 0.90
CA LEU A 5 -0.46 -13.22 1.77
C LEU A 5 0.18 -11.82 1.81
N VAL A 6 -0.48 -10.85 1.23
CA VAL A 6 -0.02 -9.45 1.19
C VAL A 6 -0.65 -8.70 2.35
N VAL A 7 0.18 -8.04 3.16
CA VAL A 7 -0.26 -7.18 4.27
C VAL A 7 0.26 -5.78 4.01
N GLY A 8 -0.60 -4.76 4.06
CA GLY A 8 -0.11 -3.39 3.84
C GLY A 8 -1.20 -2.37 3.56
N ASP A 9 -0.77 -1.20 3.13
CA ASP A 9 -1.61 -0.04 2.94
C ASP A 9 -2.27 -0.05 1.55
N LEU A 10 -3.58 -0.27 1.51
CA LEU A 10 -4.39 -0.14 0.30
C LEU A 10 -4.67 1.33 -0.02
N MET A 11 -4.69 1.65 -1.30
CA MET A 11 -5.09 2.97 -1.79
C MET A 11 -5.61 2.93 -3.22
N ILE A 12 -6.21 4.01 -3.66
CA ILE A 12 -6.58 4.25 -5.06
C ILE A 12 -5.62 5.26 -5.69
N ASP A 13 -5.04 4.90 -6.82
CA ASP A 13 -4.44 5.84 -7.75
C ASP A 13 -5.53 6.31 -8.73
N HIS A 14 -5.94 7.57 -8.59
CA HIS A 14 -6.98 8.21 -9.38
C HIS A 14 -6.35 9.19 -10.37
N TYR A 15 -6.52 8.95 -11.65
CA TYR A 15 -6.04 9.82 -12.71
C TYR A 15 -7.21 10.56 -13.34
N ILE A 16 -7.14 11.89 -13.34
CA ILE A 16 -8.14 12.79 -13.90
C ILE A 16 -7.49 13.48 -15.11
N TRP A 17 -7.94 13.10 -16.29
CA TRP A 17 -7.40 13.61 -17.55
C TRP A 17 -8.25 14.77 -18.07
N GLY A 18 -7.62 15.90 -18.41
CA GLY A 18 -8.36 17.06 -18.89
C GLY A 18 -7.55 17.93 -19.85
N SER A 19 -8.19 19.03 -20.30
CA SER A 19 -7.56 20.14 -21.01
C SER A 19 -7.64 21.40 -20.16
N CYS A 20 -6.67 22.29 -20.34
CA CYS A 20 -6.63 23.59 -19.69
C CYS A 20 -6.50 24.66 -20.78
N ASP A 21 -7.59 25.37 -21.03
CA ASP A 21 -7.66 26.37 -22.15
C ASP A 21 -7.84 27.80 -21.63
N ARG A 22 -8.04 27.97 -20.30
CA ARG A 22 -8.29 29.29 -19.70
C ARG A 22 -7.84 29.38 -18.24
N ILE A 23 -7.63 30.63 -17.81
CA ILE A 23 -7.47 31.02 -16.40
C ILE A 23 -8.86 31.31 -15.81
N SER A 24 -9.07 30.99 -14.53
CA SER A 24 -10.31 31.31 -13.82
C SER A 24 -10.48 32.85 -13.71
N PRO A 25 -11.72 33.36 -13.87
CA PRO A 25 -12.01 34.76 -13.55
C PRO A 25 -12.05 35.07 -12.05
N GLU A 26 -12.14 34.01 -11.20
CA GLU A 26 -12.28 34.16 -9.74
C GLU A 26 -10.92 34.22 -9.04
N ALA A 27 -9.87 33.64 -9.63
CA ALA A 27 -8.52 33.60 -9.06
C ALA A 27 -7.50 33.30 -10.18
N PRO A 28 -6.20 33.64 -10.03
CA PRO A 28 -5.17 33.35 -11.03
C PRO A 28 -4.79 31.86 -11.06
N VAL A 29 -5.77 30.99 -11.25
CA VAL A 29 -5.63 29.52 -11.31
C VAL A 29 -6.15 28.99 -12.63
N GLN A 30 -5.57 27.87 -13.06
CA GLN A 30 -5.99 27.17 -14.28
C GLN A 30 -7.34 26.49 -14.08
N VAL A 31 -8.19 26.51 -15.12
CA VAL A 31 -9.44 25.74 -15.16
C VAL A 31 -9.19 24.48 -15.98
N VAL A 32 -9.28 23.33 -15.35
CA VAL A 32 -9.14 22.04 -16.02
C VAL A 32 -10.51 21.49 -16.38
N ASN A 33 -10.77 21.32 -17.67
CA ASN A 33 -11.96 20.65 -18.17
C ASN A 33 -11.70 19.14 -18.20
N ILE A 34 -12.34 18.39 -17.30
CA ILE A 34 -12.19 16.94 -17.17
C ILE A 34 -12.80 16.25 -18.40
N LYS A 35 -12.04 15.34 -19.00
CA LYS A 35 -12.44 14.54 -20.17
C LYS A 35 -12.59 13.06 -19.85
N ASN A 36 -11.77 12.55 -18.97
CA ASN A 36 -11.75 11.15 -18.60
C ASN A 36 -11.18 10.97 -17.19
N GLU A 37 -11.60 9.91 -16.51
CA GLU A 37 -11.07 9.52 -15.22
C GLU A 37 -10.78 8.02 -15.21
N THR A 38 -9.71 7.64 -14.54
CA THR A 38 -9.38 6.24 -14.33
C THR A 38 -8.92 6.03 -12.90
N LYS A 39 -9.43 4.96 -12.27
CA LYS A 39 -9.04 4.54 -10.93
C LYS A 39 -8.39 3.16 -10.98
N ARG A 40 -7.34 2.97 -10.20
CA ARG A 40 -6.60 1.72 -10.11
C ARG A 40 -6.20 1.47 -8.66
N LEU A 41 -6.04 0.20 -8.32
CA LEU A 41 -5.43 -0.17 -7.06
C LEU A 41 -3.98 0.34 -7.02
N GLY A 42 -3.65 1.10 -5.97
CA GLY A 42 -2.32 1.62 -5.66
C GLY A 42 -1.80 1.04 -4.35
N GLY A 43 -0.59 1.44 -3.95
CA GLY A 43 0.05 0.91 -2.77
C GLY A 43 0.14 -0.61 -2.79
N CYS A 44 -0.19 -1.27 -1.68
CA CYS A 44 -0.18 -2.72 -1.62
C CYS A 44 -1.15 -3.36 -2.63
N GLY A 45 -2.22 -2.67 -3.04
CA GLY A 45 -3.15 -3.14 -4.07
C GLY A 45 -2.51 -3.25 -5.47
N ASN A 46 -1.50 -2.43 -5.78
CA ASN A 46 -0.70 -2.59 -6.99
C ASN A 46 0.17 -3.84 -6.92
N VAL A 47 0.76 -4.12 -5.76
CA VAL A 47 1.54 -5.35 -5.52
C VAL A 47 0.64 -6.59 -5.71
N VAL A 48 -0.56 -6.56 -5.14
CA VAL A 48 -1.59 -7.61 -5.32
C VAL A 48 -1.88 -7.84 -6.81
N SER A 49 -2.13 -6.76 -7.56
CA SER A 49 -2.43 -6.82 -9.00
C SER A 49 -1.28 -7.45 -9.79
N ASN A 50 -0.04 -7.09 -9.47
CA ASN A 50 1.16 -7.63 -10.12
C ASN A 50 1.35 -9.12 -9.81
N LEU A 51 1.18 -9.53 -8.55
CA LEU A 51 1.30 -10.94 -8.15
C LEU A 51 0.26 -11.82 -8.86
N ILE A 52 -0.99 -11.35 -8.96
CA ILE A 52 -2.05 -12.06 -9.70
C ILE A 52 -1.71 -12.16 -11.18
N ALA A 53 -1.20 -11.08 -11.79
CA ALA A 53 -0.78 -11.09 -13.20
C ALA A 53 0.39 -12.07 -13.45
N LEU A 54 1.23 -12.32 -12.45
CA LEU A 54 2.30 -13.33 -12.48
C LEU A 54 1.79 -14.75 -12.17
N GLY A 55 0.49 -14.93 -11.94
CA GLY A 55 -0.13 -16.23 -11.72
C GLY A 55 -0.13 -16.70 -10.27
N ALA A 56 0.10 -15.83 -9.28
CA ALA A 56 -0.03 -16.18 -7.87
C ALA A 56 -1.50 -16.15 -7.39
N GLU A 57 -1.82 -16.98 -6.42
CA GLU A 57 -3.03 -16.85 -5.59
C GLU A 57 -2.73 -15.86 -4.45
N VAL A 58 -3.53 -14.80 -4.34
CA VAL A 58 -3.22 -13.70 -3.40
C VAL A 58 -4.33 -13.48 -2.41
N GLY A 59 -3.97 -13.54 -1.10
CA GLY A 59 -4.79 -13.04 -0.01
C GLY A 59 -4.32 -11.65 0.42
N VAL A 60 -5.25 -10.85 0.93
CA VAL A 60 -4.98 -9.47 1.35
C VAL A 60 -5.40 -9.27 2.80
N VAL A 61 -4.49 -8.69 3.58
CA VAL A 61 -4.73 -8.21 4.95
C VAL A 61 -4.48 -6.72 4.96
N SER A 62 -5.50 -5.94 5.26
CA SER A 62 -5.41 -4.47 5.26
C SER A 62 -6.54 -3.84 6.06
N VAL A 63 -6.52 -2.51 6.13
CA VAL A 63 -7.61 -1.71 6.69
C VAL A 63 -7.92 -0.57 5.73
N VAL A 64 -9.20 -0.37 5.49
CA VAL A 64 -9.76 0.76 4.73
C VAL A 64 -10.68 1.58 5.63
N GLY A 65 -11.09 2.74 5.19
CA GLY A 65 -12.14 3.52 5.86
C GLY A 65 -13.52 2.90 5.66
N ASP A 66 -14.44 3.22 6.57
CA ASP A 66 -15.87 2.97 6.42
C ASP A 66 -16.48 4.09 5.55
N ASP A 67 -16.01 4.18 4.30
CA ASP A 67 -16.38 5.19 3.32
C ASP A 67 -16.57 4.58 1.92
N GLU A 68 -17.14 5.36 1.00
CA GLU A 68 -17.42 4.91 -0.38
C GLU A 68 -16.14 4.42 -1.08
N LEU A 69 -15.00 5.04 -0.79
CA LEU A 69 -13.72 4.65 -1.36
C LEU A 69 -13.25 3.29 -0.84
N GLY A 70 -13.51 2.98 0.43
CA GLY A 70 -13.24 1.67 1.02
C GLY A 70 -14.03 0.57 0.32
N VAL A 71 -15.30 0.81 0.03
CA VAL A 71 -16.15 -0.10 -0.74
C VAL A 71 -15.57 -0.30 -2.15
N GLU A 72 -15.21 0.78 -2.83
CA GLU A 72 -14.61 0.72 -4.17
C GLU A 72 -13.29 -0.09 -4.19
N ILE A 73 -12.44 0.07 -3.18
CA ILE A 73 -11.20 -0.72 -3.04
C ILE A 73 -11.52 -2.23 -2.94
N LEU A 74 -12.51 -2.60 -2.12
CA LEU A 74 -12.92 -4.00 -1.97
C LEU A 74 -13.46 -4.58 -3.27
N GLU A 75 -14.26 -3.84 -4.02
CA GLU A 75 -14.78 -4.24 -5.33
C GLU A 75 -13.65 -4.43 -6.35
N LEU A 76 -12.67 -3.53 -6.38
CA LEU A 76 -11.52 -3.64 -7.25
C LEU A 76 -10.65 -4.85 -6.90
N LEU A 77 -10.40 -5.14 -5.63
CA LEU A 77 -9.69 -6.34 -5.20
C LEU A 77 -10.41 -7.61 -5.66
N LYS A 78 -11.73 -7.67 -5.43
CA LYS A 78 -12.58 -8.79 -5.85
C LYS A 78 -12.58 -8.98 -7.37
N SER A 79 -12.68 -7.89 -8.14
CA SER A 79 -12.64 -7.93 -9.61
C SER A 79 -11.32 -8.46 -10.17
N ARG A 80 -10.22 -8.33 -9.42
CA ARG A 80 -8.90 -8.87 -9.75
C ARG A 80 -8.73 -10.33 -9.33
N GLY A 81 -9.66 -10.91 -8.58
CA GLY A 81 -9.56 -12.26 -8.06
C GLY A 81 -8.73 -12.37 -6.76
N ALA A 82 -8.47 -11.26 -6.08
CA ALA A 82 -7.82 -11.28 -4.77
C ALA A 82 -8.80 -11.75 -3.67
N LYS A 83 -8.29 -12.50 -2.70
CA LYS A 83 -9.04 -12.89 -1.50
C LYS A 83 -8.92 -11.78 -0.45
N ALA A 84 -9.93 -10.93 -0.35
CA ALA A 84 -9.97 -9.78 0.55
C ALA A 84 -10.66 -10.08 1.90
N GLU A 85 -10.58 -11.31 2.39
CA GLU A 85 -11.30 -11.79 3.58
C GLU A 85 -10.85 -11.11 4.89
N LEU A 86 -9.65 -10.55 4.92
CA LEU A 86 -9.09 -9.80 6.05
C LEU A 86 -8.87 -8.32 5.76
N VAL A 87 -9.67 -7.73 4.90
CA VAL A 87 -9.71 -6.27 4.77
C VAL A 87 -10.81 -5.74 5.67
N ILE A 88 -10.43 -5.02 6.72
CA ILE A 88 -11.34 -4.49 7.74
C ILE A 88 -11.70 -3.05 7.39
N SER A 89 -12.98 -2.70 7.48
CA SER A 89 -13.45 -1.31 7.40
C SER A 89 -13.43 -0.69 8.79
N GLU A 90 -12.67 0.39 8.97
CA GLU A 90 -12.51 1.08 10.25
C GLU A 90 -13.28 2.40 10.25
N THR A 91 -14.23 2.54 11.19
CA THR A 91 -15.04 3.74 11.34
C THR A 91 -14.18 4.95 11.73
N GLY A 92 -14.41 6.08 11.08
CA GLY A 92 -13.67 7.33 11.29
C GLY A 92 -12.31 7.40 10.57
N ARG A 93 -11.86 6.31 9.94
CA ARG A 93 -10.70 6.30 9.06
C ARG A 93 -11.10 6.78 7.67
N LYS A 94 -10.21 7.50 6.98
CA LYS A 94 -10.35 7.79 5.54
C LYS A 94 -9.56 6.78 4.75
N SER A 95 -10.19 6.16 3.75
CA SER A 95 -9.49 5.37 2.75
C SER A 95 -8.50 6.23 1.97
N SER A 96 -7.35 5.66 1.60
CA SER A 96 -6.30 6.42 0.95
C SER A 96 -6.55 6.57 -0.55
N GLN A 97 -6.48 7.80 -1.06
CA GLN A 97 -6.58 8.11 -2.49
C GLN A 97 -5.52 9.14 -2.89
N LYS A 98 -4.89 8.91 -4.03
CA LYS A 98 -3.96 9.85 -4.68
C LYS A 98 -4.53 10.26 -6.04
N SER A 99 -5.16 11.44 -6.10
CA SER A 99 -5.73 11.98 -7.34
C SER A 99 -4.70 12.83 -8.06
N ARG A 100 -4.40 12.49 -9.32
CA ARG A 100 -3.46 13.20 -10.18
C ARG A 100 -4.22 13.85 -11.33
N ILE A 101 -4.19 15.17 -11.39
CA ILE A 101 -4.78 15.93 -12.50
C ILE A 101 -3.73 16.04 -13.60
N MET A 102 -4.07 15.48 -14.76
CA MET A 102 -3.21 15.36 -15.94
C MET A 102 -3.73 16.27 -17.06
N VAL A 103 -2.89 17.17 -17.55
CA VAL A 103 -3.19 18.04 -18.68
C VAL A 103 -2.07 17.91 -19.70
N SER A 104 -2.41 17.63 -20.96
CA SER A 104 -1.43 17.49 -22.05
C SER A 104 -0.23 16.60 -21.69
N HIS A 105 -0.49 15.44 -21.04
CA HIS A 105 0.51 14.47 -20.59
C HIS A 105 1.40 14.91 -19.41
N GLN A 106 1.11 16.04 -18.79
CA GLN A 106 1.82 16.54 -17.61
C GLN A 106 0.93 16.46 -16.37
N GLN A 107 1.51 16.11 -15.23
CA GLN A 107 0.83 16.19 -13.93
C GLN A 107 0.86 17.64 -13.45
N VAL A 108 -0.33 18.26 -13.33
CA VAL A 108 -0.49 19.66 -12.90
C VAL A 108 -0.57 19.74 -11.38
N ILE A 109 -1.35 18.85 -10.76
CA ILE A 109 -1.54 18.84 -9.31
C ILE A 109 -1.80 17.39 -8.82
N ARG A 110 -1.47 17.14 -7.57
CA ARG A 110 -1.87 15.90 -6.85
C ARG A 110 -2.66 16.28 -5.61
N LEU A 111 -3.78 15.60 -5.42
CA LEU A 111 -4.62 15.71 -4.23
C LEU A 111 -4.56 14.38 -3.50
N ASP A 112 -4.17 14.41 -2.23
CA ASP A 112 -4.06 13.21 -1.40
C ASP A 112 -5.14 13.26 -0.32
N THR A 113 -5.95 12.19 -0.24
CA THR A 113 -6.89 11.93 0.86
C THR A 113 -6.40 10.70 1.58
N GLU A 114 -6.12 10.79 2.87
CA GLU A 114 -5.55 9.68 3.63
C GLU A 114 -5.68 9.86 5.14
N SER A 115 -5.65 8.75 5.87
CA SER A 115 -5.36 8.69 7.30
C SER A 115 -4.00 8.02 7.49
N ILE A 116 -3.14 8.61 8.32
CA ILE A 116 -1.77 8.11 8.58
C ILE A 116 -1.60 7.56 10.00
N SER A 117 -2.63 7.69 10.85
CA SER A 117 -2.63 7.13 12.21
C SER A 117 -2.60 5.60 12.17
N ASP A 118 -1.97 5.02 13.17
CA ASP A 118 -2.04 3.58 13.37
C ASP A 118 -3.50 3.11 13.45
N ILE A 119 -3.76 1.90 12.96
CA ILE A 119 -5.08 1.27 13.00
C ILE A 119 -5.46 0.86 14.42
N ASN A 120 -6.75 0.86 14.74
CA ASN A 120 -7.26 0.45 16.04
C ASN A 120 -7.55 -1.05 16.14
N CYS A 121 -7.72 -1.73 15.00
CA CYS A 121 -8.08 -3.15 14.91
C CYS A 121 -6.87 -4.11 14.81
N ALA A 122 -5.68 -3.68 15.27
CA ALA A 122 -4.45 -4.46 15.14
C ALA A 122 -4.55 -5.85 15.82
N ASP A 123 -5.14 -5.96 17.01
CA ASP A 123 -5.30 -7.23 17.73
C ASP A 123 -6.25 -8.20 17.00
N GLU A 124 -7.31 -7.68 16.40
CA GLU A 124 -8.21 -8.46 15.56
C GLU A 124 -7.49 -9.02 14.33
N ILE A 125 -6.66 -8.20 13.68
CA ILE A 125 -5.86 -8.64 12.54
C ILE A 125 -4.87 -9.73 12.97
N VAL A 126 -4.16 -9.53 14.08
CA VAL A 126 -3.19 -10.52 14.61
C VAL A 126 -3.84 -11.87 14.81
N SER A 127 -5.02 -11.90 15.45
CA SER A 127 -5.76 -13.13 15.69
C SER A 127 -6.14 -13.83 14.38
N LYS A 128 -6.81 -13.12 13.47
CA LYS A 128 -7.26 -13.67 12.20
C LYS A 128 -6.11 -14.04 11.25
N PHE A 129 -5.00 -13.31 11.31
CA PHE A 129 -3.81 -13.60 10.52
C PHE A 129 -3.22 -14.98 10.85
N ALA A 130 -3.15 -15.31 12.14
CA ALA A 130 -2.64 -16.60 12.58
C ALA A 130 -3.48 -17.77 12.00
N ASP A 131 -4.80 -17.60 11.95
CA ASP A 131 -5.73 -18.64 11.47
C ASP A 131 -5.56 -18.95 9.98
N ILE A 132 -5.32 -17.92 9.16
CA ILE A 132 -5.24 -18.09 7.69
C ILE A 132 -3.83 -18.36 7.18
N LEU A 133 -2.79 -18.07 7.98
CA LEU A 133 -1.39 -18.12 7.55
C LEU A 133 -0.98 -19.49 6.99
N ALA A 134 -1.52 -20.57 7.53
CA ALA A 134 -1.23 -21.94 7.10
C ALA A 134 -1.56 -22.17 5.60
N SER A 135 -2.53 -21.42 5.06
CA SER A 135 -2.97 -21.53 3.67
C SER A 135 -2.05 -20.83 2.66
N TYR A 136 -1.03 -20.09 3.12
CA TYR A 136 -0.13 -19.31 2.29
C TYR A 136 1.32 -19.78 2.41
N ASP A 137 2.08 -19.59 1.34
CA ASP A 137 3.50 -19.97 1.27
C ASP A 137 4.42 -18.85 1.76
N ILE A 138 4.07 -17.60 1.44
CA ILE A 138 4.89 -16.40 1.65
C ILE A 138 4.01 -15.29 2.22
N VAL A 139 4.58 -14.48 3.11
CA VAL A 139 4.02 -13.21 3.57
C VAL A 139 4.78 -12.05 2.92
N LEU A 140 4.08 -11.09 2.35
CA LEU A 140 4.65 -9.88 1.79
C LEU A 140 4.08 -8.66 2.52
N LEU A 141 4.94 -7.88 3.16
CA LEU A 141 4.59 -6.62 3.80
C LEU A 141 4.88 -5.47 2.85
N SER A 142 3.86 -4.67 2.50
CA SER A 142 3.98 -3.53 1.60
C SER A 142 3.60 -2.26 2.35
N ASP A 143 4.62 -1.55 2.84
CA ASP A 143 4.48 -0.40 3.73
C ASP A 143 4.52 0.92 2.94
N TYR A 144 3.48 1.72 3.09
CA TYR A 144 3.39 3.08 2.54
C TYR A 144 3.24 4.14 3.63
N GLY A 145 3.36 3.74 4.92
CA GLY A 145 3.26 4.64 6.06
C GLY A 145 1.86 5.21 6.24
N LYS A 146 0.82 4.42 5.98
CA LYS A 146 -0.58 4.82 6.16
C LYS A 146 -1.23 4.15 7.39
N GLY A 147 -0.41 3.58 8.27
CA GLY A 147 -0.82 3.12 9.60
C GLY A 147 -1.24 1.67 9.70
N VAL A 148 -1.41 0.93 8.59
CA VAL A 148 -1.68 -0.53 8.65
C VAL A 148 -0.48 -1.24 9.26
N LEU A 149 0.71 -1.02 8.73
CA LEU A 149 1.94 -1.61 9.24
C LEU A 149 2.54 -0.78 10.40
N SER A 150 1.75 -0.64 11.49
CA SER A 150 2.21 -0.07 12.75
C SER A 150 3.39 -0.88 13.32
N ASN A 151 4.14 -0.28 14.26
CA ASN A 151 5.24 -0.99 14.94
C ASN A 151 4.76 -2.29 15.62
N TYR A 152 3.59 -2.23 16.23
CA TYR A 152 3.00 -3.38 16.93
C TYR A 152 2.61 -4.48 15.95
N LEU A 153 1.73 -4.16 14.99
CA LEU A 153 1.22 -5.16 14.04
C LEU A 153 2.33 -5.80 13.22
N THR A 154 3.28 -5.00 12.73
CA THR A 154 4.40 -5.50 11.93
C THR A 154 5.23 -6.53 12.70
N LYS A 155 5.59 -6.24 13.96
CA LYS A 155 6.34 -7.18 14.81
C LYS A 155 5.57 -8.46 15.07
N GLN A 156 4.26 -8.37 15.34
CA GLN A 156 3.42 -9.56 15.58
C GLN A 156 3.34 -10.44 14.33
N ILE A 157 3.06 -9.87 13.17
CA ILE A 157 3.00 -10.62 11.90
C ILE A 157 4.31 -11.32 11.59
N ILE A 158 5.45 -10.62 11.70
CA ILE A 158 6.78 -11.20 11.45
C ILE A 158 7.05 -12.36 12.44
N SER A 159 6.73 -12.17 13.71
CA SER A 159 6.91 -13.21 14.74
C SER A 159 6.07 -14.44 14.45
N ILE A 160 4.77 -14.26 14.15
CA ILE A 160 3.86 -15.37 13.83
C ILE A 160 4.32 -16.09 12.56
N ALA A 161 4.65 -15.36 11.51
CA ALA A 161 5.11 -15.95 10.25
C ALA A 161 6.40 -16.77 10.44
N LYS A 162 7.37 -16.21 11.18
CA LYS A 162 8.65 -16.88 11.49
C LYS A 162 8.44 -18.16 12.30
N ASN A 163 7.58 -18.13 13.32
CA ASN A 163 7.27 -19.30 14.15
C ASN A 163 6.56 -20.42 13.36
N ASN A 164 5.90 -20.05 12.25
CA ASN A 164 5.29 -20.98 11.29
C ASN A 164 6.18 -21.26 10.06
N HIS A 165 7.47 -20.96 10.14
CA HIS A 165 8.46 -21.21 9.07
C HIS A 165 8.08 -20.57 7.71
N LYS A 166 7.35 -19.45 7.72
CA LYS A 166 7.01 -18.71 6.49
C LYS A 166 8.03 -17.63 6.22
N MET A 167 8.40 -17.47 4.97
CA MET A 167 9.22 -16.33 4.52
C MET A 167 8.42 -15.03 4.62
N VAL A 168 9.08 -13.97 5.09
CA VAL A 168 8.53 -12.62 5.14
C VAL A 168 9.38 -11.71 4.27
N LEU A 169 8.79 -11.19 3.21
CA LEU A 169 9.40 -10.19 2.33
C LEU A 169 8.81 -8.82 2.69
N VAL A 170 9.63 -7.77 2.68
CA VAL A 170 9.19 -6.44 3.08
C VAL A 170 9.63 -5.40 2.04
N ASP A 171 8.66 -4.65 1.52
CA ASP A 171 8.87 -3.36 0.87
C ASP A 171 8.73 -2.27 1.95
N PRO A 172 9.86 -1.75 2.48
CA PRO A 172 9.87 -0.97 3.71
C PRO A 172 9.56 0.51 3.48
N LYS A 173 9.13 1.21 4.55
CA LYS A 173 8.96 2.66 4.56
C LYS A 173 9.55 3.29 5.83
N GLY A 174 10.01 4.55 5.67
CA GLY A 174 10.59 5.31 6.77
C GLY A 174 12.10 5.13 6.90
N LYS A 175 12.67 5.67 8.00
CA LYS A 175 14.11 5.63 8.27
C LYS A 175 14.48 4.58 9.30
N ASP A 176 13.53 4.19 10.15
CA ASP A 176 13.72 3.17 11.18
C ASP A 176 13.15 1.83 10.74
N TYR A 177 14.03 0.89 10.44
CA TYR A 177 13.67 -0.47 10.04
C TYR A 177 13.58 -1.45 11.22
N SER A 178 13.69 -0.99 12.45
CA SER A 178 13.63 -1.84 13.66
C SER A 178 12.35 -2.65 13.76
N LYS A 179 11.22 -2.14 13.22
CA LYS A 179 9.95 -2.83 13.19
C LYS A 179 9.94 -4.06 12.29
N TYR A 180 10.84 -4.13 11.31
CA TYR A 180 10.94 -5.26 10.38
C TYR A 180 11.94 -6.33 10.82
N LYS A 181 12.51 -6.20 12.01
CA LYS A 181 13.48 -7.18 12.55
C LYS A 181 12.91 -8.59 12.57
N GLY A 182 13.61 -9.51 11.93
CA GLY A 182 13.20 -10.91 11.80
C GLY A 182 12.54 -11.25 10.47
N ALA A 183 12.29 -10.27 9.58
CA ALA A 183 11.91 -10.52 8.20
C ALA A 183 13.02 -11.27 7.45
N THR A 184 12.65 -12.02 6.41
CA THR A 184 13.58 -12.81 5.59
C THR A 184 14.36 -11.92 4.63
N LEU A 185 13.70 -10.94 4.04
CA LEU A 185 14.27 -10.04 3.04
C LEU A 185 13.57 -8.67 3.10
N LEU A 186 14.37 -7.59 2.96
CA LEU A 186 13.87 -6.24 2.72
C LEU A 186 14.29 -5.78 1.32
N THR A 187 13.44 -5.02 0.64
CA THR A 187 13.68 -4.51 -0.72
C THR A 187 13.61 -2.99 -0.80
N PRO A 188 14.38 -2.25 0.03
CA PRO A 188 14.41 -0.79 -0.06
C PRO A 188 14.99 -0.35 -1.41
N ASN A 189 14.47 0.73 -1.98
CA ASN A 189 15.16 1.40 -3.06
C ASN A 189 16.41 2.14 -2.54
N LYS A 190 17.29 2.59 -3.45
CA LYS A 190 18.55 3.26 -3.10
C LYS A 190 18.37 4.44 -2.14
N LYS A 191 17.34 5.26 -2.36
CA LYS A 191 17.03 6.41 -1.52
C LYS A 191 16.60 5.98 -0.11
N GLU A 192 15.69 5.02 -0.02
CA GLU A 192 15.18 4.48 1.24
C GLU A 192 16.31 3.82 2.05
N ALA A 193 17.18 3.05 1.39
CA ALA A 193 18.33 2.46 2.02
C ALA A 193 19.29 3.54 2.57
N SER A 194 19.61 4.57 1.76
CA SER A 194 20.45 5.69 2.19
C SER A 194 19.86 6.45 3.37
N GLU A 195 18.55 6.69 3.36
CA GLU A 195 17.85 7.37 4.46
C GLU A 195 17.87 6.55 5.76
N ALA A 196 17.75 5.23 5.66
CA ALA A 196 17.78 4.32 6.81
C ALA A 196 19.19 4.18 7.39
N LEU A 197 20.22 4.16 6.54
CA LEU A 197 21.61 4.07 6.95
C LEU A 197 22.18 5.41 7.47
N GLY A 198 21.56 6.53 7.08
CA GLY A 198 22.03 7.88 7.43
C GLY A 198 23.21 8.37 6.58
N PHE A 199 23.57 7.66 5.51
CA PHE A 199 24.60 8.06 4.54
C PHE A 199 24.20 7.71 3.10
N GLY A 200 24.84 8.38 2.11
CA GLY A 200 24.58 8.12 0.69
C GLY A 200 25.23 6.82 0.22
N ILE A 201 24.48 6.03 -0.57
CA ILE A 201 24.99 4.84 -1.27
C ILE A 201 25.39 5.29 -2.68
N ASP A 202 26.67 5.67 -2.88
CA ASP A 202 27.11 6.27 -4.14
C ASP A 202 27.84 5.29 -5.07
N ASN A 203 28.40 4.22 -4.53
CA ASN A 203 29.15 3.18 -5.24
C ASN A 203 28.95 1.80 -4.57
N ASP A 204 29.52 0.75 -5.17
CA ASP A 204 29.42 -0.63 -4.67
C ASP A 204 30.15 -0.81 -3.33
N GLU A 205 31.24 -0.05 -3.06
CA GLU A 205 31.95 -0.07 -1.78
C GLU A 205 31.13 0.42 -0.59
N SER A 206 30.11 1.26 -0.84
CA SER A 206 29.18 1.71 0.19
C SER A 206 28.04 0.73 0.50
N LEU A 207 28.02 -0.42 -0.18
CA LEU A 207 27.06 -1.51 0.03
C LEU A 207 27.63 -2.66 0.89
N GLU A 208 28.93 -2.71 1.12
CA GLU A 208 29.62 -3.65 2.00
C GLU A 208 29.75 -3.10 3.43
#